data_64eecc927d7ad1d0ad37dc0cf20a8f0d
#
_entry.id   64eecc927d7ad1d0ad37dc0cf20a8f0d
#
_cell.length_a   1.000
_cell.length_b   1.000
_cell.length_c   1.000
_cell.angle_alpha   90.00
_cell.angle_beta   90.00
_cell.angle_gamma   90.00
#
_symmetry.space_group_name_H-M   'P 1'
#
loop_
_entity.id
_entity.type
_entity.pdbx_description
1 polymer ?
#
loop_
_entity_poly.entity_id
_entity_poly.type
_entity_poly.pdbx_seq_one_letter_code
_entity_poly.pdbx_strand_id
1 'polypeptide(L)'
;PEEEPLEKSRAAFLDEMQRCELLGLDRLNFHPGSHLQQITEQESLDRIAESINIALDKTSGVTAVIENTAGQGSNLGFRFEHLAYLIDLVEDKSRVGVCIDTCHAFAAGYDLRTREACDATFAELERIVGFRYLKGMHLNDAMKILGSRVDRHTPLGEGMIGMECFRYIAGDKRFDGIPLILETPDEARWGEEIAQLKSFAGEA
;
A
#
# COMPACT_ATOMS: atom_id res chain seq x y z
N PRO A 1 -7.10 2.45 20.39
CA PRO A 1 -7.07 1.95 21.76
C PRO A 1 -8.17 2.54 22.62
N GLU A 2 -8.35 3.88 22.66
CA GLU A 2 -9.49 4.51 23.34
C GLU A 2 -10.71 4.48 22.42
N GLU A 3 -11.91 4.33 22.98
CA GLU A 3 -13.14 4.12 22.22
C GLU A 3 -13.54 5.35 21.39
N GLU A 4 -13.46 6.55 21.96
CA GLU A 4 -13.83 7.79 21.27
C GLU A 4 -12.94 8.10 20.05
N PRO A 5 -11.60 8.01 20.09
CA PRO A 5 -10.75 8.15 18.89
C PRO A 5 -10.99 7.07 17.85
N LEU A 6 -11.28 5.82 18.26
CA LEU A 6 -11.58 4.74 17.37
C LEU A 6 -12.88 5.02 16.58
N GLU A 7 -13.94 5.45 17.26
CA GLU A 7 -15.21 5.79 16.62
C GLU A 7 -15.08 6.99 15.66
N LYS A 8 -14.25 7.98 16.00
CA LYS A 8 -13.94 9.08 15.07
C LYS A 8 -13.22 8.59 13.81
N SER A 9 -12.27 7.68 13.96
CA SER A 9 -11.56 7.08 12.82
C SER A 9 -12.49 6.24 11.95
N ARG A 10 -13.39 5.45 12.56
CA ARG A 10 -14.41 4.67 11.86
C ARG A 10 -15.37 5.56 11.07
N ALA A 11 -15.82 6.65 11.71
CA ALA A 11 -16.72 7.61 11.06
C ALA A 11 -16.03 8.31 9.87
N ALA A 12 -14.77 8.71 10.01
CA ALA A 12 -14.00 9.32 8.92
C ALA A 12 -13.77 8.33 7.76
N PHE A 13 -13.40 7.09 8.06
CA PHE A 13 -13.20 6.06 7.05
C PHE A 13 -14.49 5.76 6.28
N LEU A 14 -15.62 5.65 7.00
CA LEU A 14 -16.93 5.45 6.38
C LEU A 14 -17.32 6.64 5.48
N ASP A 15 -17.10 7.88 5.93
CA ASP A 15 -17.37 9.09 5.14
C ASP A 15 -16.56 9.09 3.83
N GLU A 16 -15.27 8.73 3.87
CA GLU A 16 -14.45 8.62 2.65
C GLU A 16 -14.91 7.50 1.71
N MET A 17 -15.31 6.34 2.24
CA MET A 17 -15.90 5.26 1.44
C MET A 17 -17.20 5.71 0.75
N GLN A 18 -18.07 6.42 1.46
CA GLN A 18 -19.33 6.97 0.91
C GLN A 18 -19.07 8.06 -0.12
N ARG A 19 -18.05 8.90 0.07
CA ARG A 19 -17.61 9.90 -0.94
C ARG A 19 -17.13 9.21 -2.21
N CYS A 20 -16.34 8.16 -2.10
CA CYS A 20 -15.92 7.36 -3.25
C CYS A 20 -17.13 6.78 -4.00
N GLU A 21 -18.10 6.21 -3.28
CA GLU A 21 -19.34 5.69 -3.86
C GLU A 21 -20.12 6.78 -4.61
N LEU A 22 -20.32 7.95 -4.00
CA LEU A 22 -21.02 9.09 -4.61
C LEU A 22 -20.31 9.64 -5.85
N LEU A 23 -18.97 9.60 -5.88
CA LEU A 23 -18.17 10.04 -7.01
C LEU A 23 -18.03 8.96 -8.11
N GLY A 24 -18.54 7.76 -7.89
CA GLY A 24 -18.39 6.63 -8.81
C GLY A 24 -16.96 6.08 -8.89
N LEU A 25 -16.17 6.26 -7.83
CA LEU A 25 -14.84 5.66 -7.70
C LEU A 25 -14.97 4.21 -7.23
N ASP A 26 -14.12 3.34 -7.75
CA ASP A 26 -14.20 1.90 -7.49
C ASP A 26 -13.30 1.43 -6.33
N ARG A 27 -12.46 2.33 -5.78
CA ARG A 27 -11.51 1.99 -4.70
C ARG A 27 -11.14 3.19 -3.84
N LEU A 28 -10.84 2.91 -2.57
CA LEU A 28 -10.26 3.85 -1.62
C LEU A 28 -8.97 3.23 -1.07
N ASN A 29 -7.82 3.90 -1.27
CA ASN A 29 -6.55 3.51 -0.68
C ASN A 29 -6.36 4.20 0.67
N PHE A 30 -5.84 3.46 1.68
CA PHE A 30 -5.64 3.99 3.03
C PHE A 30 -4.59 3.21 3.81
N HIS A 31 -3.91 3.88 4.72
CA HIS A 31 -3.06 3.24 5.74
C HIS A 31 -3.93 2.56 6.80
N PRO A 32 -3.63 1.31 7.21
CA PRO A 32 -4.52 0.56 8.10
C PRO A 32 -4.64 1.15 9.50
N GLY A 33 -3.59 1.81 10.01
CA GLY A 33 -3.61 2.43 11.32
C GLY A 33 -2.45 1.97 12.22
N SER A 34 -2.63 2.14 13.53
CA SER A 34 -1.55 2.05 14.51
C SER A 34 -2.06 1.52 15.85
N HIS A 35 -1.23 0.72 16.55
CA HIS A 35 -1.56 0.22 17.90
C HIS A 35 -1.22 1.22 19.02
N LEU A 36 -0.58 2.36 18.71
CA LEU A 36 -0.22 3.46 19.62
C LEU A 36 0.55 3.02 20.87
N GLN A 37 1.11 1.80 20.88
CA GLN A 37 1.73 1.15 22.04
C GLN A 37 0.79 0.98 23.26
N GLN A 38 -0.54 1.01 23.04
CA GLN A 38 -1.56 0.91 24.07
C GLN A 38 -2.26 -0.45 24.07
N ILE A 39 -2.27 -1.13 22.93
CA ILE A 39 -2.79 -2.49 22.74
C ILE A 39 -1.78 -3.31 21.95
N THR A 40 -1.99 -4.59 21.87
CA THR A 40 -1.14 -5.48 21.04
C THR A 40 -1.34 -5.22 19.54
N GLU A 41 -0.35 -5.59 18.72
CA GLU A 41 -0.48 -5.56 17.24
C GLU A 41 -1.71 -6.36 16.80
N GLN A 42 -1.92 -7.54 17.41
CA GLN A 42 -3.05 -8.44 17.11
C GLN A 42 -4.40 -7.77 17.37
N GLU A 43 -4.61 -7.23 18.58
CA GLU A 43 -5.85 -6.52 18.93
C GLU A 43 -6.12 -5.31 18.04
N SER A 44 -5.05 -4.63 17.59
CA SER A 44 -5.19 -3.51 16.67
C SER A 44 -5.60 -3.97 15.27
N LEU A 45 -5.01 -5.06 14.77
CA LEU A 45 -5.39 -5.65 13.48
C LEU A 45 -6.85 -6.13 13.49
N ASP A 46 -7.30 -6.74 14.59
CA ASP A 46 -8.71 -7.16 14.76
C ASP A 46 -9.67 -5.96 14.65
N ARG A 47 -9.36 -4.85 15.34
CA ARG A 47 -10.15 -3.61 15.29
C ARG A 47 -10.13 -2.94 13.92
N ILE A 48 -9.01 -3.01 13.20
CA ILE A 48 -8.90 -2.50 11.84
C ILE A 48 -9.81 -3.31 10.92
N ALA A 49 -9.75 -4.64 10.96
CA ALA A 49 -10.60 -5.51 10.16
C ALA A 49 -12.10 -5.30 10.46
N GLU A 50 -12.48 -5.16 11.74
CA GLU A 50 -13.84 -4.81 12.14
C GLU A 50 -14.27 -3.46 11.54
N SER A 51 -13.40 -2.46 11.57
CA SER A 51 -13.69 -1.13 11.00
C SER A 51 -13.90 -1.17 9.49
N ILE A 52 -13.11 -2.01 8.78
CA ILE A 52 -13.28 -2.24 7.34
C ILE A 52 -14.63 -2.91 7.08
N ASN A 53 -14.99 -3.97 7.81
CA ASN A 53 -16.26 -4.66 7.67
C ASN A 53 -17.47 -3.73 7.88
N ILE A 54 -17.43 -2.90 8.94
CA ILE A 54 -18.46 -1.90 9.22
C ILE A 54 -18.64 -0.91 8.04
N ALA A 55 -17.56 -0.49 7.41
CA ALA A 55 -17.62 0.43 6.28
C ALA A 55 -18.13 -0.26 5.00
N LEU A 56 -17.67 -1.49 4.75
CA LEU A 56 -18.12 -2.30 3.60
C LEU A 56 -19.61 -2.63 3.68
N ASP A 57 -20.14 -2.94 4.87
CA ASP A 57 -21.58 -3.19 5.09
C ASP A 57 -22.47 -1.99 4.79
N LYS A 58 -21.92 -0.77 4.93
CA LYS A 58 -22.65 0.49 4.77
C LYS A 58 -22.44 1.15 3.40
N THR A 59 -21.66 0.55 2.53
CA THR A 59 -21.33 1.09 1.20
C THR A 59 -21.43 0.00 0.14
N SER A 60 -21.43 0.40 -1.15
CA SER A 60 -21.41 -0.52 -2.28
C SER A 60 -20.40 -0.07 -3.36
N GLY A 61 -19.92 -1.01 -4.17
CA GLY A 61 -19.13 -0.73 -5.36
C GLY A 61 -17.69 -0.23 -5.11
N VAL A 62 -17.32 0.13 -3.88
CA VAL A 62 -15.98 0.62 -3.54
C VAL A 62 -15.17 -0.48 -2.86
N THR A 63 -13.96 -0.69 -3.31
CA THR A 63 -12.99 -1.62 -2.71
C THR A 63 -12.14 -0.90 -1.68
N ALA A 64 -12.05 -1.44 -0.47
CA ALA A 64 -11.11 -1.00 0.56
C ALA A 64 -9.71 -1.52 0.22
N VAL A 65 -8.79 -0.63 -0.14
CA VAL A 65 -7.43 -0.98 -0.56
C VAL A 65 -6.46 -0.62 0.56
N ILE A 66 -5.93 -1.63 1.22
CA ILE A 66 -5.05 -1.48 2.39
C ILE A 66 -3.62 -1.25 1.88
N GLU A 67 -3.05 -0.11 2.18
CA GLU A 67 -1.66 0.18 1.85
C GLU A 67 -0.69 -0.41 2.86
N ASN A 68 0.42 -1.00 2.39
CA ASN A 68 1.52 -1.32 3.28
C ASN A 68 2.17 -0.05 3.82
N THR A 69 2.71 -0.09 5.02
CA THR A 69 3.40 1.04 5.65
C THR A 69 4.88 0.75 5.88
N ALA A 70 5.65 1.80 6.12
CA ALA A 70 7.06 1.67 6.51
C ALA A 70 7.25 1.05 7.91
N GLY A 71 6.20 0.95 8.72
CA GLY A 71 6.28 0.54 10.11
C GLY A 71 6.89 1.60 11.03
N GLN A 72 6.80 2.87 10.64
CA GLN A 72 7.27 4.00 11.46
C GLN A 72 6.44 4.10 12.74
N GLY A 73 7.12 4.25 13.88
CA GLY A 73 6.47 4.36 15.20
C GLY A 73 5.74 3.06 15.56
N SER A 74 4.40 3.11 15.58
CA SER A 74 3.51 1.99 15.89
C SER A 74 2.55 1.64 14.75
N ASN A 75 2.86 2.10 13.52
CA ASN A 75 2.03 1.83 12.34
C ASN A 75 2.07 0.34 11.97
N LEU A 76 0.89 -0.20 11.67
CA LEU A 76 0.68 -1.56 11.20
C LEU A 76 0.61 -1.62 9.67
N GLY A 77 0.62 -2.83 9.10
CA GLY A 77 0.64 -3.02 7.65
C GLY A 77 2.05 -3.10 7.05
N PHE A 78 3.10 -2.96 7.85
CA PHE A 78 4.49 -3.03 7.37
C PHE A 78 5.00 -4.45 7.05
N ARG A 79 4.31 -5.48 7.50
CA ARG A 79 4.57 -6.89 7.14
C ARG A 79 3.47 -7.39 6.21
N PHE A 80 3.81 -8.18 5.21
CA PHE A 80 2.83 -8.81 4.33
C PHE A 80 1.84 -9.70 5.08
N GLU A 81 2.28 -10.31 6.20
CA GLU A 81 1.40 -11.06 7.09
C GLU A 81 0.31 -10.20 7.73
N HIS A 82 0.57 -8.92 8.01
CA HIS A 82 -0.47 -8.01 8.49
C HIS A 82 -1.56 -7.79 7.44
N LEU A 83 -1.16 -7.61 6.16
CA LEU A 83 -2.09 -7.42 5.05
C LEU A 83 -2.92 -8.69 4.82
N ALA A 84 -2.25 -9.85 4.80
CA ALA A 84 -2.92 -11.14 4.65
C ALA A 84 -3.91 -11.40 5.79
N TYR A 85 -3.52 -11.09 7.03
CA TYR A 85 -4.38 -11.23 8.20
C TYR A 85 -5.62 -10.34 8.12
N LEU A 86 -5.45 -9.07 7.73
CA LEU A 86 -6.57 -8.15 7.54
C LEU A 86 -7.52 -8.66 6.44
N ILE A 87 -6.97 -9.08 5.30
CA ILE A 87 -7.78 -9.68 4.23
C ILE A 87 -8.56 -10.91 4.73
N ASP A 88 -7.92 -11.76 5.54
CA ASP A 88 -8.57 -12.98 6.07
C ASP A 88 -9.77 -12.67 6.96
N LEU A 89 -9.73 -11.58 7.73
CA LEU A 89 -10.81 -11.15 8.60
C LEU A 89 -11.88 -10.29 7.92
N VAL A 90 -11.60 -9.71 6.75
CA VAL A 90 -12.63 -8.99 6.00
C VAL A 90 -13.63 -9.99 5.41
N GLU A 91 -14.93 -9.77 5.64
CA GLU A 91 -16.00 -10.69 5.24
C GLU A 91 -16.21 -10.69 3.72
N ASP A 92 -16.34 -9.52 3.11
CA ASP A 92 -16.47 -9.38 1.65
C ASP A 92 -15.10 -9.37 0.95
N LYS A 93 -14.59 -10.55 0.61
CA LYS A 93 -13.32 -10.72 -0.11
C LYS A 93 -13.29 -10.09 -1.50
N SER A 94 -14.44 -9.78 -2.08
CA SER A 94 -14.51 -9.14 -3.40
C SER A 94 -14.23 -7.65 -3.35
N ARG A 95 -14.37 -7.04 -2.16
CA ARG A 95 -14.22 -5.61 -1.93
C ARG A 95 -13.06 -5.25 -1.00
N VAL A 96 -12.06 -6.11 -0.92
CA VAL A 96 -10.80 -5.83 -0.22
C VAL A 96 -9.62 -6.08 -1.14
N GLY A 97 -8.58 -5.28 -0.99
CA GLY A 97 -7.32 -5.43 -1.71
C GLY A 97 -6.18 -4.72 -1.00
N VAL A 98 -5.02 -4.73 -1.63
CA VAL A 98 -3.82 -4.07 -1.13
C VAL A 98 -3.22 -3.14 -2.16
N CYS A 99 -2.58 -2.08 -1.69
CA CYS A 99 -1.64 -1.25 -2.43
C CYS A 99 -0.24 -1.48 -1.87
N ILE A 100 0.73 -1.62 -2.75
CA ILE A 100 2.14 -1.73 -2.33
C ILE A 100 2.88 -0.46 -2.70
N ASP A 101 3.28 0.28 -1.67
CA ASP A 101 4.24 1.38 -1.79
C ASP A 101 5.66 0.83 -1.71
N THR A 102 6.49 1.15 -2.72
CA THR A 102 7.86 0.65 -2.82
C THR A 102 8.79 1.23 -1.77
N CYS A 103 8.63 2.51 -1.41
CA CYS A 103 9.39 3.14 -0.32
C CYS A 103 9.04 2.50 1.03
N HIS A 104 7.75 2.29 1.30
CA HIS A 104 7.28 1.64 2.52
C HIS A 104 7.77 0.19 2.64
N ALA A 105 7.68 -0.59 1.56
CA ALA A 105 8.18 -1.96 1.53
C ALA A 105 9.67 -2.00 1.82
N PHE A 106 10.46 -1.14 1.17
CA PHE A 106 11.89 -1.03 1.40
C PHE A 106 12.24 -0.62 2.83
N ALA A 107 11.55 0.40 3.35
CA ALA A 107 11.72 0.85 4.73
C ALA A 107 11.32 -0.23 5.75
N ALA A 108 10.35 -1.09 5.42
CA ALA A 108 9.95 -2.23 6.24
C ALA A 108 10.93 -3.41 6.19
N GLY A 109 11.83 -3.46 5.21
CA GLY A 109 12.88 -4.48 5.12
C GLY A 109 12.79 -5.39 3.89
N TYR A 110 11.85 -5.16 2.97
CA TYR A 110 11.74 -5.87 1.70
C TYR A 110 12.69 -5.25 0.68
N ASP A 111 13.73 -5.98 0.29
CA ASP A 111 14.75 -5.48 -0.63
C ASP A 111 14.21 -5.39 -2.07
N LEU A 112 14.46 -4.24 -2.70
CA LEU A 112 14.00 -3.92 -4.06
C LEU A 112 15.14 -3.41 -4.95
N ARG A 113 16.41 -3.49 -4.49
CA ARG A 113 17.54 -2.82 -5.15
C ARG A 113 18.03 -3.51 -6.41
N THR A 114 17.77 -4.79 -6.56
CA THR A 114 18.19 -5.58 -7.73
C THR A 114 17.03 -6.39 -8.27
N ARG A 115 17.16 -6.88 -9.50
CA ARG A 115 16.15 -7.75 -10.12
C ARG A 115 15.86 -8.98 -9.26
N GLU A 116 16.89 -9.63 -8.75
CA GLU A 116 16.77 -10.83 -7.91
C GLU A 116 16.09 -10.52 -6.57
N ALA A 117 16.37 -9.35 -6.00
CA ALA A 117 15.71 -8.88 -4.79
C ALA A 117 14.22 -8.58 -5.05
N CYS A 118 13.90 -7.94 -6.17
CA CYS A 118 12.50 -7.73 -6.59
C CYS A 118 11.78 -9.07 -6.80
N ASP A 119 12.40 -10.02 -7.51
CA ASP A 119 11.84 -11.36 -7.70
C ASP A 119 11.51 -12.05 -6.37
N ALA A 120 12.44 -11.99 -5.40
CA ALA A 120 12.24 -12.57 -4.07
C ALA A 120 11.12 -11.87 -3.30
N THR A 121 11.13 -10.54 -3.26
CA THR A 121 10.10 -9.74 -2.56
C THR A 121 8.71 -9.95 -3.14
N PHE A 122 8.55 -9.92 -4.45
CA PHE A 122 7.25 -10.12 -5.09
C PHE A 122 6.81 -11.59 -5.07
N ALA A 123 7.72 -12.55 -5.05
CA ALA A 123 7.37 -13.95 -4.79
C ALA A 123 6.86 -14.15 -3.36
N GLU A 124 7.43 -13.45 -2.39
CA GLU A 124 6.94 -13.45 -1.00
C GLU A 124 5.57 -12.79 -0.88
N LEU A 125 5.33 -11.67 -1.55
CA LEU A 125 4.02 -11.01 -1.63
C LEU A 125 2.96 -11.97 -2.20
N GLU A 126 3.28 -12.64 -3.33
CA GLU A 126 2.35 -13.62 -3.93
C GLU A 126 2.05 -14.79 -2.97
N ARG A 127 3.05 -15.32 -2.29
CA ARG A 127 2.89 -16.44 -1.36
C ARG A 127 2.05 -16.08 -0.14
N ILE A 128 2.20 -14.87 0.40
CA ILE A 128 1.56 -14.44 1.66
C ILE A 128 0.21 -13.79 1.40
N VAL A 129 0.12 -12.88 0.43
CA VAL A 129 -1.06 -12.06 0.15
C VAL A 129 -1.79 -12.54 -1.11
N GLY A 130 -1.05 -12.78 -2.18
CA GLY A 130 -1.56 -13.12 -3.51
C GLY A 130 -1.84 -11.90 -4.40
N PHE A 131 -1.33 -11.91 -5.64
CA PHE A 131 -1.53 -10.82 -6.60
C PHE A 131 -2.99 -10.55 -6.95
N ARG A 132 -3.89 -11.50 -6.74
CA ARG A 132 -5.34 -11.28 -6.92
C ARG A 132 -5.88 -10.14 -6.06
N TYR A 133 -5.23 -9.87 -4.92
CA TYR A 133 -5.58 -8.78 -4.02
C TYR A 133 -4.82 -7.49 -4.29
N LEU A 134 -3.80 -7.49 -5.16
CA LEU A 134 -3.08 -6.28 -5.53
C LEU A 134 -3.96 -5.40 -6.39
N LYS A 135 -4.28 -4.21 -5.93
CA LYS A 135 -5.21 -3.25 -6.57
C LYS A 135 -4.56 -1.96 -7.01
N GLY A 136 -3.31 -1.74 -6.66
CA GLY A 136 -2.52 -0.60 -7.05
C GLY A 136 -1.12 -0.67 -6.45
N MET A 137 -0.24 0.20 -6.92
CA MET A 137 1.08 0.42 -6.34
C MET A 137 1.40 1.91 -6.29
N HIS A 138 2.07 2.34 -5.23
CA HIS A 138 2.75 3.62 -5.18
C HIS A 138 4.23 3.40 -5.52
N LEU A 139 4.71 4.10 -6.53
CA LEU A 139 6.09 4.00 -6.99
C LEU A 139 6.90 5.19 -6.47
N ASN A 140 7.57 4.98 -5.35
CA ASN A 140 8.36 5.98 -4.66
C ASN A 140 9.74 5.41 -4.33
N ASP A 141 10.81 6.16 -4.60
CA ASP A 141 12.12 5.78 -4.11
C ASP A 141 12.27 6.19 -2.63
N ALA A 142 13.17 5.54 -1.90
CA ALA A 142 13.35 5.71 -0.47
C ALA A 142 14.59 6.54 -0.16
N MET A 143 14.42 7.62 0.60
CA MET A 143 15.53 8.44 1.07
C MET A 143 16.40 7.70 2.10
N LYS A 144 15.85 6.72 2.81
CA LYS A 144 16.48 6.00 3.91
C LYS A 144 16.85 4.58 3.52
N ILE A 145 17.78 3.99 4.28
CA ILE A 145 18.28 2.64 4.04
C ILE A 145 17.23 1.57 4.27
N LEU A 146 17.47 0.40 3.70
CA LEU A 146 16.66 -0.81 3.89
C LEU A 146 16.41 -1.09 5.37
N GLY A 147 15.15 -1.35 5.72
CA GLY A 147 14.74 -1.68 7.10
C GLY A 147 14.78 -0.52 8.09
N SER A 148 14.91 0.71 7.60
CA SER A 148 14.99 1.93 8.44
C SER A 148 13.72 2.22 9.25
N ARG A 149 12.59 1.73 8.82
CA ARG A 149 11.25 2.09 9.32
C ARG A 149 10.96 3.58 9.30
N VAL A 150 11.50 4.28 8.31
CA VAL A 150 11.30 5.72 8.12
C VAL A 150 10.67 5.94 6.76
N ASP A 151 9.47 6.49 6.79
CA ASP A 151 8.73 6.90 5.62
C ASP A 151 9.26 8.26 5.13
N ARG A 152 10.04 8.24 4.05
CA ARG A 152 10.54 9.44 3.36
C ARG A 152 10.78 9.12 1.89
N HIS A 153 9.87 9.62 1.06
CA HIS A 153 9.95 9.50 -0.38
C HIS A 153 11.04 10.40 -0.97
N THR A 154 11.56 10.01 -2.13
CA THR A 154 12.46 10.80 -2.97
C THR A 154 12.17 10.48 -4.45
N PRO A 155 12.57 11.33 -5.41
CA PRO A 155 12.36 11.05 -6.82
C PRO A 155 12.92 9.71 -7.26
N LEU A 156 12.31 9.11 -8.29
CA LEU A 156 12.69 7.79 -8.79
C LEU A 156 14.16 7.73 -9.22
N GLY A 157 14.87 6.75 -8.70
CA GLY A 157 16.30 6.52 -8.99
C GLY A 157 17.28 7.39 -8.21
N GLU A 158 16.81 8.30 -7.35
CA GLU A 158 17.65 9.19 -6.53
C GLU A 158 17.76 8.71 -5.07
N GLY A 159 17.05 7.65 -4.72
CA GLY A 159 17.05 7.07 -3.39
C GLY A 159 17.89 5.81 -3.26
N MET A 160 17.62 5.08 -2.19
CA MET A 160 18.31 3.87 -1.81
C MET A 160 17.79 2.60 -2.47
N ILE A 161 16.62 2.66 -3.13
CA ILE A 161 16.06 1.58 -3.95
C ILE A 161 16.74 1.58 -5.32
N GLY A 162 16.77 2.74 -5.97
CA GLY A 162 17.36 2.93 -7.30
C GLY A 162 16.42 2.54 -8.43
N MET A 163 16.81 2.89 -9.65
CA MET A 163 15.94 2.82 -10.85
C MET A 163 15.61 1.39 -11.30
N GLU A 164 16.37 0.39 -10.91
CA GLU A 164 16.16 -1.00 -11.36
C GLU A 164 14.82 -1.57 -10.88
N CYS A 165 14.37 -1.23 -9.68
CA CYS A 165 13.05 -1.59 -9.17
C CYS A 165 11.92 -1.09 -10.09
N PHE A 166 11.99 0.17 -10.46
CA PHE A 166 10.93 0.80 -11.27
C PHE A 166 10.93 0.28 -12.70
N ARG A 167 12.09 -0.02 -13.26
CA ARG A 167 12.22 -0.73 -14.53
C ARG A 167 11.63 -2.14 -14.45
N TYR A 168 11.90 -2.85 -13.37
CA TYR A 168 11.36 -4.18 -13.12
C TYR A 168 9.84 -4.16 -13.07
N ILE A 169 9.26 -3.27 -12.25
CA ILE A 169 7.79 -3.18 -12.07
C ILE A 169 7.11 -2.77 -13.38
N ALA A 170 7.60 -1.74 -14.06
CA ALA A 170 6.99 -1.24 -15.29
C ALA A 170 7.05 -2.26 -16.45
N GLY A 171 8.05 -3.16 -16.45
CA GLY A 171 8.20 -4.20 -17.48
C GLY A 171 7.56 -5.55 -17.14
N ASP A 172 6.97 -5.71 -15.98
CA ASP A 172 6.42 -7.00 -15.52
C ASP A 172 4.90 -7.07 -15.69
N LYS A 173 4.45 -8.00 -16.53
CA LYS A 173 3.02 -8.21 -16.86
C LYS A 173 2.13 -8.55 -15.66
N ARG A 174 2.71 -8.96 -14.53
CA ARG A 174 1.94 -9.20 -13.30
C ARG A 174 1.28 -7.93 -12.76
N PHE A 175 1.83 -6.77 -13.12
CA PHE A 175 1.33 -5.46 -12.70
C PHE A 175 0.52 -4.74 -13.78
N ASP A 176 0.25 -5.39 -14.93
CA ASP A 176 -0.59 -4.81 -15.98
C ASP A 176 -2.02 -4.60 -15.47
N GLY A 177 -2.60 -3.46 -15.85
CA GLY A 177 -4.00 -3.14 -15.57
C GLY A 177 -4.31 -2.66 -14.15
N ILE A 178 -3.30 -2.48 -13.29
CA ILE A 178 -3.46 -1.81 -11.99
C ILE A 178 -2.88 -0.38 -12.03
N PRO A 179 -3.41 0.57 -11.25
CA PRO A 179 -2.82 1.90 -11.13
C PRO A 179 -1.41 1.84 -10.56
N LEU A 180 -0.48 2.52 -11.22
CA LEU A 180 0.86 2.82 -10.72
C LEU A 180 0.93 4.33 -10.47
N ILE A 181 1.06 4.76 -9.23
CA ILE A 181 0.91 6.15 -8.79
C ILE A 181 2.23 6.66 -8.22
N LEU A 182 2.59 7.89 -8.56
CA LEU A 182 3.73 8.59 -7.97
C LEU A 182 3.26 9.47 -6.81
N GLU A 183 4.00 9.42 -5.70
CA GLU A 183 3.89 10.35 -4.59
C GLU A 183 5.26 10.97 -4.27
N THR A 184 6.10 11.05 -5.29
CA THR A 184 7.42 11.66 -5.18
C THR A 184 7.30 13.16 -4.86
N PRO A 185 8.23 13.74 -4.07
CA PRO A 185 8.05 15.07 -3.48
C PRO A 185 8.17 16.23 -4.47
N ASP A 186 8.68 16.02 -5.69
CA ASP A 186 8.88 17.06 -6.70
C ASP A 186 7.87 16.93 -7.85
N GLU A 187 6.73 17.61 -7.70
CA GLU A 187 5.65 17.59 -8.70
C GLU A 187 6.10 18.07 -10.10
N ALA A 188 7.09 18.93 -10.18
CA ALA A 188 7.60 19.42 -11.47
C ALA A 188 8.26 18.29 -12.29
N ARG A 189 8.69 17.22 -11.65
CA ARG A 189 9.35 16.06 -12.26
C ARG A 189 8.41 14.93 -12.62
N TRP A 190 7.17 14.92 -12.14
CA TRP A 190 6.23 13.81 -12.38
C TRP A 190 6.04 13.48 -13.87
N GLY A 191 6.02 14.51 -14.72
CA GLY A 191 5.93 14.30 -16.17
C GLY A 191 7.12 13.51 -16.74
N GLU A 192 8.33 13.77 -16.28
CA GLU A 192 9.56 13.07 -16.66
C GLU A 192 9.58 11.65 -16.10
N GLU A 193 9.24 11.47 -14.82
CA GLU A 193 9.18 10.17 -14.16
C GLU A 193 8.15 9.24 -14.82
N ILE A 194 6.96 9.76 -15.14
CA ILE A 194 5.91 9.02 -15.86
C ILE A 194 6.40 8.60 -17.26
N ALA A 195 7.02 9.53 -18.01
CA ALA A 195 7.56 9.23 -19.32
C ALA A 195 8.63 8.12 -19.26
N GLN A 196 9.48 8.16 -18.23
CA GLN A 196 10.50 7.14 -18.01
C GLN A 196 9.86 5.77 -17.69
N LEU A 197 8.87 5.70 -16.81
CA LEU A 197 8.15 4.46 -16.51
C LEU A 197 7.49 3.86 -17.75
N LYS A 198 6.82 4.69 -18.56
CA LYS A 198 6.22 4.27 -19.85
C LYS A 198 7.26 3.71 -20.82
N SER A 199 8.44 4.31 -20.88
CA SER A 199 9.53 3.78 -21.72
C SER A 199 9.99 2.39 -21.28
N PHE A 200 9.96 2.09 -19.99
CA PHE A 200 10.30 0.77 -19.46
C PHE A 200 9.21 -0.27 -19.75
N ALA A 201 7.96 0.13 -19.79
CA ALA A 201 6.83 -0.72 -20.19
C ALA A 201 6.80 -1.02 -21.72
N GLY A 202 7.66 -0.37 -22.51
CA GLY A 202 7.66 -0.49 -23.97
C GLY A 202 6.58 0.37 -24.65
N GLU A 203 6.01 1.33 -23.93
CA GLU A 203 5.04 2.31 -24.41
C GLU A 203 5.78 3.64 -24.73
N ALA A 204 6.56 3.66 -25.79
CA ALA A 204 7.25 4.87 -26.26
C ALA A 204 6.51 5.53 -27.43
#